data_7b2bb32b27dfcff438e14b56727c78ae
#
_entry.id   7b2bb32b27dfcff438e14b56727c78ae
#
_cell.length_a   1.000
_cell.length_b   1.000
_cell.length_c   1.000
_cell.angle_alpha   90.00
_cell.angle_beta   90.00
_cell.angle_gamma   90.00
#
_symmetry.space_group_name_H-M   'P 1'
#
loop_
_entity.id
_entity.type
_entity.pdbx_description
1 polymer ?
#
loop_
_entity_poly.entity_id
_entity_poly.type
_entity_poly.pdbx_seq_one_letter_code
_entity_poly.pdbx_strand_id
1 'polypeptide(L)'
;MKTAIYGAGSLGTVLGAYLAKAGVDVDLITRNREHVDALNKDGAKIIGTVNMTVPVHALTPDEMTEKYELIILLTKQLDNVNVLKKLQKNMTDDCIVCTLQNGLPELSVSEVVGEDRTMGCTVAWGATLHGKGVSELTSEPDSMSFGLGRMNGQKDDKLMQVKALLEKMCPVEVKIISWASAGRSCSSTPRSAACPPLSAALSATPQRTRPPVSAARTL
;
A
#
# COMPACT_ATOMS: atom_id res chain seq x y z
N MET A 1 4.45 10.30 16.83
CA MET A 1 4.73 10.37 15.38
C MET A 1 3.40 10.55 14.67
N LYS A 2 3.17 11.74 14.10
CA LYS A 2 1.96 12.05 13.33
C LYS A 2 1.97 11.23 12.05
N THR A 3 0.92 10.44 11.84
CA THR A 3 0.89 9.42 10.77
C THR A 3 -0.27 9.68 9.81
N ALA A 4 -0.05 9.50 8.50
CA ALA A 4 -1.13 9.45 7.51
C ALA A 4 -1.16 8.07 6.85
N ILE A 5 -2.34 7.48 6.72
CA ILE A 5 -2.59 6.31 5.88
C ILE A 5 -3.19 6.81 4.57
N TYR A 6 -2.35 6.92 3.53
CA TYR A 6 -2.76 7.39 2.22
C TYR A 6 -3.22 6.22 1.34
N GLY A 7 -4.52 6.10 1.20
CA GLY A 7 -5.21 4.98 0.59
C GLY A 7 -6.05 4.20 1.60
N ALA A 8 -6.90 4.89 2.37
CA ALA A 8 -7.84 4.29 3.30
C ALA A 8 -8.99 3.57 2.55
N GLY A 9 -8.64 2.51 1.84
CA GLY A 9 -9.55 1.50 1.29
C GLY A 9 -9.76 0.37 2.31
N SER A 10 -9.88 -0.89 1.82
CA SER A 10 -10.07 -2.04 2.71
C SER A 10 -8.94 -2.21 3.73
N LEU A 11 -7.71 -2.38 3.26
CA LEU A 11 -6.53 -2.55 4.13
C LEU A 11 -6.27 -1.31 4.99
N GLY A 12 -6.33 -0.11 4.38
CA GLY A 12 -6.05 1.14 5.10
C GLY A 12 -7.07 1.46 6.19
N THR A 13 -8.34 1.11 6.01
CA THR A 13 -9.37 1.26 7.05
C THR A 13 -9.12 0.32 8.23
N VAL A 14 -8.77 -0.95 7.97
CA VAL A 14 -8.43 -1.92 9.03
C VAL A 14 -7.20 -1.46 9.79
N LEU A 15 -6.09 -1.17 9.10
CA LEU A 15 -4.85 -0.70 9.74
C LEU A 15 -5.09 0.57 10.55
N GLY A 16 -5.82 1.55 9.98
CA GLY A 16 -6.14 2.80 10.66
C GLY A 16 -6.97 2.60 11.94
N ALA A 17 -7.94 1.68 11.90
CA ALA A 17 -8.71 1.32 13.08
C ALA A 17 -7.85 0.73 14.20
N TYR A 18 -6.93 -0.19 13.88
CA TYR A 18 -6.00 -0.76 14.88
C TYR A 18 -5.07 0.29 15.48
N LEU A 19 -4.49 1.16 14.63
CA LEU A 19 -3.59 2.23 15.10
C LEU A 19 -4.33 3.26 15.95
N ALA A 20 -5.51 3.72 15.53
CA ALA A 20 -6.34 4.65 16.29
C ALA A 20 -6.77 4.05 17.64
N LYS A 21 -7.21 2.77 17.67
CA LYS A 21 -7.52 2.04 18.89
C LYS A 21 -6.34 1.96 19.87
N ALA A 22 -5.13 1.88 19.32
CA ALA A 22 -3.90 1.86 20.11
C ALA A 22 -3.40 3.26 20.52
N GLY A 23 -4.17 4.33 20.24
CA GLY A 23 -3.85 5.70 20.62
C GLY A 23 -2.81 6.38 19.72
N VAL A 24 -2.59 5.88 18.51
CA VAL A 24 -1.72 6.53 17.53
C VAL A 24 -2.46 7.71 16.91
N ASP A 25 -1.78 8.86 16.79
CA ASP A 25 -2.29 10.01 16.03
C ASP A 25 -2.18 9.70 14.53
N VAL A 26 -3.30 9.24 13.94
CA VAL A 26 -3.36 8.76 12.57
C VAL A 26 -4.55 9.34 11.82
N ASP A 27 -4.28 9.88 10.64
CA ASP A 27 -5.31 10.33 9.69
C ASP A 27 -5.47 9.33 8.54
N LEU A 28 -6.72 9.01 8.20
CA LEU A 28 -7.07 8.12 7.11
C LEU A 28 -7.42 8.93 5.86
N ILE A 29 -6.60 8.79 4.80
CA ILE A 29 -6.74 9.61 3.61
C ILE A 29 -7.32 8.79 2.46
N THR A 30 -8.44 9.24 1.90
CA THR A 30 -9.06 8.62 0.72
C THR A 30 -9.77 9.63 -0.15
N ARG A 31 -9.83 9.40 -1.46
CA ARG A 31 -10.55 10.27 -2.41
C ARG A 31 -12.07 10.11 -2.38
N ASN A 32 -12.56 9.04 -1.75
CA ASN A 32 -13.99 8.76 -1.67
C ASN A 32 -14.61 9.57 -0.52
N ARG A 33 -15.25 10.69 -0.85
CA ARG A 33 -15.90 11.58 0.12
C ARG A 33 -16.92 10.89 1.01
N GLU A 34 -17.77 10.05 0.42
CA GLU A 34 -18.78 9.33 1.18
C GLU A 34 -18.16 8.33 2.19
N HIS A 35 -16.99 7.78 1.86
CA HIS A 35 -16.25 6.92 2.79
C HIS A 35 -15.64 7.74 3.93
N VAL A 36 -15.09 8.94 3.62
CA VAL A 36 -14.60 9.89 4.62
C VAL A 36 -15.72 10.30 5.60
N ASP A 37 -16.88 10.67 5.06
CA ASP A 37 -18.01 11.10 5.88
C ASP A 37 -18.51 9.97 6.81
N ALA A 38 -18.59 8.72 6.30
CA ALA A 38 -18.97 7.57 7.10
C ALA A 38 -17.94 7.25 8.19
N LEU A 39 -16.62 7.30 7.88
CA LEU A 39 -15.56 7.08 8.84
C LEU A 39 -15.57 8.12 9.98
N ASN A 40 -15.79 9.39 9.65
CA ASN A 40 -15.83 10.45 10.65
C ASN A 40 -17.11 10.42 11.51
N LYS A 41 -18.26 10.02 10.92
CA LYS A 41 -19.53 10.00 11.61
C LYS A 41 -19.69 8.75 12.49
N ASP A 42 -19.43 7.59 11.92
CA ASP A 42 -19.78 6.30 12.51
C ASP A 42 -18.54 5.53 13.02
N GLY A 43 -17.33 6.04 12.73
CA GLY A 43 -16.06 5.36 12.97
C GLY A 43 -15.75 4.30 11.91
N ALA A 44 -14.56 3.72 11.99
CA ALA A 44 -14.15 2.58 11.18
C ALA A 44 -14.77 1.31 11.76
N LYS A 45 -15.70 0.70 11.03
CA LYS A 45 -16.35 -0.55 11.41
C LYS A 45 -15.62 -1.73 10.77
N ILE A 46 -14.98 -2.53 11.60
CA ILE A 46 -14.28 -3.74 11.19
C ILE A 46 -15.16 -4.94 11.53
N ILE A 47 -15.39 -5.81 10.54
CA ILE A 47 -16.16 -7.05 10.65
C ILE A 47 -15.32 -8.25 10.19
N GLY A 48 -15.84 -9.46 10.28
CA GLY A 48 -15.18 -10.70 9.86
C GLY A 48 -14.57 -11.44 11.03
N THR A 49 -13.28 -11.76 10.98
CA THR A 49 -12.58 -12.47 12.05
C THR A 49 -12.50 -11.65 13.35
N VAL A 50 -12.61 -10.32 13.24
CA VAL A 50 -12.70 -9.39 14.38
C VAL A 50 -13.88 -8.45 14.15
N ASN A 51 -14.63 -8.17 15.23
CA ASN A 51 -15.72 -7.21 15.19
C ASN A 51 -15.41 -6.04 16.14
N MET A 52 -15.21 -4.85 15.57
CA MET A 52 -14.99 -3.61 16.34
C MET A 52 -15.42 -2.38 15.56
N THR A 53 -15.77 -1.32 16.29
CA THR A 53 -15.99 0.02 15.73
C THR A 53 -15.08 0.97 16.48
N VAL A 54 -14.26 1.71 15.75
CA VAL A 54 -13.24 2.60 16.32
C VAL A 54 -13.42 4.01 15.75
N PRO A 55 -13.54 5.04 16.60
CA PRO A 55 -13.49 6.42 16.14
C PRO A 55 -12.16 6.69 15.42
N VAL A 56 -12.22 7.28 14.24
CA VAL A 56 -11.06 7.61 13.42
C VAL A 56 -11.23 9.01 12.85
N HIS A 57 -10.15 9.63 12.44
CA HIS A 57 -10.16 10.88 11.69
C HIS A 57 -9.82 10.59 10.23
N ALA A 58 -10.72 10.96 9.32
CA ALA A 58 -10.55 10.72 7.90
C ALA A 58 -10.67 12.02 7.10
N LEU A 59 -9.86 12.14 6.04
CA LEU A 59 -9.79 13.33 5.19
C LEU A 59 -9.72 12.93 3.72
N THR A 60 -10.17 13.83 2.85
CA THR A 60 -9.79 13.76 1.44
C THR A 60 -8.38 14.32 1.25
N PRO A 61 -7.66 13.99 0.15
CA PRO A 61 -6.33 14.56 -0.13
C PRO A 61 -6.29 16.09 -0.15
N ASP A 62 -7.39 16.74 -0.54
CA ASP A 62 -7.48 18.20 -0.63
C ASP A 62 -7.68 18.86 0.73
N GLU A 63 -8.15 18.12 1.73
CA GLU A 63 -8.35 18.59 3.12
C GLU A 63 -7.11 18.43 3.99
N MET A 64 -6.04 17.80 3.49
CA MET A 64 -4.80 17.61 4.23
C MET A 64 -4.08 18.95 4.44
N THR A 65 -4.04 19.44 5.67
CA THR A 65 -3.35 20.67 6.06
C THR A 65 -2.13 20.42 6.93
N GLU A 66 -2.10 19.29 7.63
CA GLU A 66 -1.06 18.91 8.57
C GLU A 66 0.20 18.39 7.86
N LYS A 67 1.33 18.43 8.59
CA LYS A 67 2.57 17.77 8.20
C LYS A 67 2.73 16.45 8.94
N TYR A 68 3.13 15.42 8.21
CA TYR A 68 3.27 14.06 8.72
C TYR A 68 4.73 13.64 8.79
N GLU A 69 5.05 12.91 9.86
CA GLU A 69 6.35 12.28 10.07
C GLU A 69 6.42 10.89 9.44
N LEU A 70 5.23 10.24 9.27
CA LEU A 70 5.08 8.95 8.59
C LEU A 70 3.90 9.00 7.64
N ILE A 71 4.12 8.61 6.39
CA ILE A 71 3.06 8.35 5.41
C ILE A 71 3.09 6.87 5.04
N ILE A 72 2.01 6.15 5.36
CA ILE A 72 1.80 4.77 4.96
C ILE A 72 1.02 4.78 3.64
N LEU A 73 1.66 4.29 2.56
CA LEU A 73 1.11 4.33 1.21
C LEU A 73 0.45 3.00 0.84
N LEU A 74 -0.88 3.04 0.63
CA LEU A 74 -1.73 1.87 0.34
C LEU A 74 -2.57 2.06 -0.94
N THR A 75 -2.31 3.09 -1.73
CA THR A 75 -2.96 3.28 -3.03
C THR A 75 -2.45 2.26 -4.05
N LYS A 76 -3.17 2.11 -5.18
CA LYS A 76 -2.63 1.35 -6.31
C LYS A 76 -1.38 2.05 -6.85
N GLN A 77 -0.35 1.28 -7.22
CA GLN A 77 0.99 1.76 -7.61
C GLN A 77 1.05 2.64 -8.88
N LEU A 78 -0.05 2.71 -9.65
CA LEU A 78 -0.09 3.25 -11.01
C LEU A 78 0.36 4.72 -11.15
N ASP A 79 0.38 5.51 -10.07
CA ASP A 79 0.66 6.95 -10.14
C ASP A 79 1.46 7.47 -8.91
N ASN A 80 2.34 6.64 -8.35
CA ASN A 80 3.08 6.97 -7.14
C ASN A 80 3.82 8.31 -7.22
N VAL A 81 4.52 8.56 -8.33
CA VAL A 81 5.33 9.77 -8.50
C VAL A 81 4.48 11.04 -8.38
N ASN A 82 3.34 11.09 -9.09
CA ASN A 82 2.47 12.27 -9.03
C ASN A 82 1.77 12.42 -7.67
N VAL A 83 1.37 11.30 -7.06
CA VAL A 83 0.80 11.30 -5.71
C VAL A 83 1.81 11.83 -4.71
N LEU A 84 3.04 11.35 -4.72
CA LEU A 84 4.08 11.77 -3.79
C LEU A 84 4.51 13.22 -3.99
N LYS A 85 4.61 13.69 -5.24
CA LYS A 85 4.88 15.12 -5.52
C LYS A 85 3.82 16.04 -4.90
N LYS A 86 2.55 15.64 -4.92
CA LYS A 86 1.47 16.40 -4.27
C LYS A 86 1.55 16.33 -2.74
N LEU A 87 2.00 15.20 -2.20
CA LEU A 87 2.13 14.97 -0.76
C LEU A 87 3.36 15.65 -0.13
N GLN A 88 4.35 16.08 -0.92
CA GLN A 88 5.56 16.74 -0.39
C GLN A 88 5.25 17.93 0.52
N LYS A 89 4.22 18.72 0.22
CA LYS A 89 3.78 19.84 1.05
C LYS A 89 3.29 19.42 2.45
N ASN A 90 2.86 18.17 2.59
CA ASN A 90 2.36 17.57 3.82
C ASN A 90 3.40 16.68 4.53
N MET A 91 4.66 16.73 4.12
CA MET A 91 5.76 15.98 4.73
C MET A 91 6.59 16.88 5.63
N THR A 92 7.06 16.35 6.77
CA THR A 92 8.18 16.94 7.50
C THR A 92 9.48 16.67 6.74
N ASP A 93 10.56 17.39 7.08
CA ASP A 93 11.85 17.24 6.39
C ASP A 93 12.41 15.80 6.52
N ASP A 94 12.11 15.13 7.63
CA ASP A 94 12.52 13.78 7.97
C ASP A 94 11.39 12.73 7.82
N CYS A 95 10.32 13.09 7.14
CA CYS A 95 9.16 12.21 6.91
C CYS A 95 9.58 10.90 6.22
N ILE A 96 9.13 9.79 6.78
CA ILE A 96 9.27 8.47 6.18
C ILE A 96 8.04 8.14 5.34
N VAL A 97 8.26 7.62 4.16
CA VAL A 97 7.21 7.02 3.32
C VAL A 97 7.37 5.50 3.37
N CYS A 98 6.43 4.84 4.03
CA CYS A 98 6.37 3.39 4.13
C CYS A 98 5.32 2.86 3.13
N THR A 99 5.76 2.14 2.11
CA THR A 99 4.86 1.59 1.12
C THR A 99 4.43 0.16 1.46
N LEU A 100 3.11 -0.08 1.47
CA LEU A 100 2.48 -1.39 1.66
C LEU A 100 1.83 -1.88 0.36
N GLN A 101 2.26 -1.34 -0.76
CA GLN A 101 1.73 -1.69 -2.08
C GLN A 101 2.37 -2.99 -2.60
N ASN A 102 1.64 -3.72 -3.45
CA ASN A 102 2.19 -4.88 -4.13
C ASN A 102 3.21 -4.49 -5.21
N GLY A 103 4.13 -5.40 -5.54
CA GLY A 103 5.16 -5.20 -6.57
C GLY A 103 6.47 -4.66 -5.99
N LEU A 104 7.06 -3.68 -6.66
CA LEU A 104 8.31 -2.99 -6.26
C LEU A 104 8.06 -1.47 -6.21
N PRO A 105 7.16 -1.01 -5.35
CA PRO A 105 6.81 0.41 -5.27
C PRO A 105 7.95 1.28 -4.72
N GLU A 106 8.89 0.69 -3.97
CA GLU A 106 10.00 1.38 -3.32
C GLU A 106 10.83 2.20 -4.30
N LEU A 107 10.98 1.71 -5.54
CA LEU A 107 11.72 2.42 -6.59
C LEU A 107 11.08 3.75 -6.94
N SER A 108 9.78 3.72 -7.25
CA SER A 108 9.03 4.93 -7.60
C SER A 108 8.86 5.89 -6.42
N VAL A 109 8.88 5.36 -5.20
CA VAL A 109 8.84 6.17 -3.98
C VAL A 109 10.19 6.85 -3.76
N SER A 110 11.30 6.10 -3.86
CA SER A 110 12.65 6.63 -3.64
C SER A 110 13.08 7.67 -4.67
N GLU A 111 12.56 7.61 -5.90
CA GLU A 111 12.76 8.67 -6.91
C GLU A 111 12.25 10.05 -6.45
N VAL A 112 11.23 10.09 -5.58
CA VAL A 112 10.61 11.34 -5.14
C VAL A 112 11.10 11.80 -3.78
N VAL A 113 11.23 10.86 -2.82
CA VAL A 113 11.57 11.20 -1.42
C VAL A 113 12.99 10.81 -1.03
N GLY A 114 13.71 10.06 -1.86
CA GLY A 114 15.05 9.52 -1.58
C GLY A 114 14.98 8.17 -0.87
N GLU A 115 16.07 7.38 -1.00
CA GLU A 115 16.17 6.04 -0.40
C GLU A 115 16.11 6.08 1.12
N ASP A 116 16.75 7.06 1.75
CA ASP A 116 16.81 7.21 3.22
C ASP A 116 15.43 7.48 3.85
N ARG A 117 14.49 7.98 3.08
CA ARG A 117 13.11 8.23 3.54
C ARG A 117 12.11 7.19 3.04
N THR A 118 12.59 6.15 2.34
CA THR A 118 11.75 5.09 1.79
C THR A 118 11.87 3.82 2.62
N MET A 119 10.72 3.26 3.00
CA MET A 119 10.60 1.92 3.59
C MET A 119 9.61 1.09 2.79
N GLY A 120 9.89 -0.19 2.63
CA GLY A 120 8.96 -1.16 2.10
C GLY A 120 8.39 -2.04 3.20
N CYS A 121 7.12 -2.40 3.06
CA CYS A 121 6.45 -3.25 4.02
C CYS A 121 5.53 -4.25 3.28
N THR A 122 5.82 -5.54 3.40
CA THR A 122 4.94 -6.59 2.91
C THR A 122 3.83 -6.86 3.91
N VAL A 123 2.61 -7.09 3.40
CA VAL A 123 1.42 -7.36 4.20
C VAL A 123 1.04 -8.82 4.02
N ALA A 124 0.97 -9.60 5.10
CA ALA A 124 0.56 -11.00 5.10
C ALA A 124 -0.82 -11.17 5.77
N TRP A 125 -1.77 -10.34 5.37
CA TRP A 125 -3.17 -10.43 5.78
C TRP A 125 -4.05 -9.75 4.73
N GLY A 126 -5.35 -10.04 4.76
CA GLY A 126 -6.32 -9.55 3.78
C GLY A 126 -7.48 -8.79 4.41
N ALA A 127 -8.05 -7.87 3.63
CA ALA A 127 -9.28 -7.19 3.99
C ALA A 127 -10.12 -6.88 2.75
N THR A 128 -11.43 -6.84 2.91
CA THR A 128 -12.41 -6.52 1.87
C THR A 128 -13.26 -5.33 2.30
N LEU A 129 -13.45 -4.36 1.41
CA LEU A 129 -14.33 -3.22 1.66
C LEU A 129 -15.78 -3.62 1.33
N HIS A 130 -16.67 -3.64 2.31
CA HIS A 130 -18.08 -3.97 2.13
C HIS A 130 -18.98 -2.76 1.93
N GLY A 131 -18.53 -1.59 2.35
CA GLY A 131 -19.30 -0.36 2.23
C GLY A 131 -18.55 0.84 2.78
N LYS A 132 -19.24 1.97 2.86
CA LYS A 132 -18.67 3.21 3.40
C LYS A 132 -18.43 3.05 4.90
N GLY A 133 -17.18 3.21 5.32
CA GLY A 133 -16.78 3.04 6.72
C GLY A 133 -16.71 1.58 7.21
N VAL A 134 -17.04 0.57 6.37
CA VAL A 134 -17.09 -0.85 6.76
C VAL A 134 -16.07 -1.67 5.99
N SER A 135 -15.14 -2.31 6.70
CA SER A 135 -14.13 -3.20 6.12
C SER A 135 -14.11 -4.54 6.86
N GLU A 136 -14.02 -5.63 6.12
CA GLU A 136 -13.92 -6.98 6.67
C GLU A 136 -12.44 -7.36 6.76
N LEU A 137 -12.01 -7.81 7.95
CA LEU A 137 -10.76 -8.50 8.12
C LEU A 137 -10.97 -9.98 7.81
N THR A 138 -10.31 -10.46 6.74
CA THR A 138 -10.50 -11.84 6.24
C THR A 138 -9.47 -12.82 6.78
N SER A 139 -8.37 -12.33 7.36
CA SER A 139 -7.31 -13.17 7.95
C SER A 139 -7.52 -13.34 9.45
N GLU A 140 -7.19 -14.53 9.96
CA GLU A 140 -7.17 -14.78 11.41
C GLU A 140 -6.08 -13.95 12.08
N PRO A 141 -6.36 -13.29 13.24
CA PRO A 141 -5.43 -12.39 13.91
C PRO A 141 -4.06 -13.01 14.18
N ASP A 142 -4.02 -14.29 14.57
CA ASP A 142 -2.79 -15.01 14.92
C ASP A 142 -1.92 -15.35 13.70
N SER A 143 -2.48 -15.28 12.48
CA SER A 143 -1.77 -15.54 11.22
C SER A 143 -1.25 -14.27 10.54
N MET A 144 -1.62 -13.09 11.04
CA MET A 144 -1.23 -11.83 10.45
C MET A 144 0.21 -11.46 10.75
N SER A 145 0.90 -10.90 9.78
CA SER A 145 2.23 -10.33 9.99
C SER A 145 2.55 -9.24 8.97
N PHE A 146 3.57 -8.45 9.30
CA PHE A 146 4.22 -7.52 8.40
C PHE A 146 5.69 -7.91 8.19
N GLY A 147 6.23 -7.65 7.00
CA GLY A 147 7.66 -7.71 6.72
C GLY A 147 8.16 -6.31 6.37
N LEU A 148 8.84 -5.64 7.31
CA LEU A 148 9.31 -4.26 7.16
C LEU A 148 10.79 -4.22 6.83
N GLY A 149 11.23 -3.30 5.97
CA GLY A 149 12.64 -3.12 5.68
C GLY A 149 12.97 -1.80 5.00
N ARG A 150 14.27 -1.50 4.97
CA ARG A 150 14.85 -0.42 4.18
C ARG A 150 15.43 -0.96 2.88
N MET A 151 15.51 -0.13 1.84
CA MET A 151 16.12 -0.50 0.56
C MET A 151 17.61 -0.82 0.71
N ASN A 152 18.33 -0.10 1.57
CA ASN A 152 19.74 -0.31 1.88
C ASN A 152 20.01 -1.39 2.94
N GLY A 153 18.95 -2.02 3.48
CA GLY A 153 19.04 -3.06 4.51
C GLY A 153 19.45 -2.57 5.90
N GLN A 154 19.58 -1.26 6.12
CA GLN A 154 19.97 -0.68 7.41
C GLN A 154 18.84 -0.84 8.44
N LYS A 155 19.25 -1.00 9.71
CA LYS A 155 18.37 -1.02 10.87
C LYS A 155 18.68 0.21 11.71
N ASP A 156 17.88 1.26 11.50
CA ASP A 156 18.02 2.52 12.22
C ASP A 156 16.83 2.78 13.16
N ASP A 157 16.93 3.85 13.94
CA ASP A 157 15.90 4.21 14.93
C ASP A 157 14.54 4.50 14.28
N LYS A 158 14.52 5.09 13.07
CA LYS A 158 13.27 5.35 12.32
C LYS A 158 12.59 4.04 11.92
N LEU A 159 13.35 3.04 11.46
CA LEU A 159 12.81 1.71 11.17
C LEU A 159 12.19 1.07 12.42
N MET A 160 12.87 1.20 13.57
CA MET A 160 12.36 0.64 14.83
C MET A 160 11.11 1.37 15.32
N GLN A 161 11.00 2.68 15.11
CA GLN A 161 9.78 3.45 15.41
C GLN A 161 8.60 3.01 14.53
N VAL A 162 8.80 2.86 13.22
CA VAL A 162 7.75 2.37 12.30
C VAL A 162 7.38 0.93 12.64
N LYS A 163 8.36 0.08 12.97
CA LYS A 163 8.13 -1.29 13.46
C LYS A 163 7.21 -1.29 14.69
N ALA A 164 7.57 -0.55 15.73
CA ALA A 164 6.80 -0.46 16.98
C ALA A 164 5.37 0.09 16.76
N LEU A 165 5.18 0.95 15.76
CA LEU A 165 3.87 1.46 15.36
C LEU A 165 3.04 0.35 14.71
N LEU A 166 3.57 -0.39 13.76
CA LEU A 166 2.87 -1.47 13.06
C LEU A 166 2.61 -2.68 13.98
N GLU A 167 3.48 -2.94 14.96
CA GLU A 167 3.30 -3.99 15.98
C GLU A 167 2.07 -3.78 16.88
N LYS A 168 1.47 -2.60 16.87
CA LYS A 168 0.17 -2.37 17.53
C LYS A 168 -0.99 -3.13 16.87
N MET A 169 -0.80 -3.61 15.64
CA MET A 169 -1.78 -4.44 14.94
C MET A 169 -1.40 -5.91 14.94
N CYS A 170 -0.20 -6.26 14.49
CA CYS A 170 0.27 -7.64 14.42
C CYS A 170 1.81 -7.69 14.37
N PRO A 171 2.44 -8.88 14.54
CA PRO A 171 3.89 -9.03 14.52
C PRO A 171 4.56 -8.45 13.27
N VAL A 172 5.74 -7.83 13.46
CA VAL A 172 6.53 -7.23 12.39
C VAL A 172 7.91 -7.87 12.34
N GLU A 173 8.22 -8.52 11.22
CA GLU A 173 9.56 -9.02 10.92
C GLU A 173 10.37 -7.97 10.19
N VAL A 174 11.60 -7.69 10.66
CA VAL A 174 12.51 -6.83 9.91
C VAL A 174 13.20 -7.66 8.83
N LYS A 175 12.96 -7.32 7.56
CA LYS A 175 13.49 -7.99 6.38
C LYS A 175 14.47 -7.09 5.65
N ILE A 176 15.47 -7.70 4.99
CA ILE A 176 16.27 -7.00 4.00
C ILE A 176 15.45 -6.98 2.71
N ILE A 177 15.08 -5.80 2.23
CA ILE A 177 14.46 -5.64 0.93
C ILE A 177 15.57 -5.76 -0.12
N SER A 178 15.88 -7.01 -0.50
CA SER A 178 16.81 -7.24 -1.60
C SER A 178 16.03 -7.46 -2.89
N TRP A 179 16.53 -6.94 -3.99
CA TRP A 179 16.02 -7.14 -5.35
C TRP A 179 15.77 -8.61 -5.69
N ALA A 180 16.56 -9.53 -5.08
CA ALA A 180 16.44 -10.97 -5.27
C ALA A 180 15.25 -11.60 -4.53
N SER A 181 14.66 -10.95 -3.52
CA SER A 181 13.53 -11.49 -2.76
C SER A 181 12.18 -11.07 -3.34
N ALA A 182 12.11 -9.96 -4.06
CA ALA A 182 10.89 -9.46 -4.68
C ALA A 182 10.32 -10.41 -5.76
N GLY A 183 11.16 -11.21 -6.41
CA GLY A 183 10.73 -12.25 -7.36
C GLY A 183 10.16 -13.51 -6.70
N ARG A 184 10.28 -13.69 -5.39
CA ARG A 184 9.85 -14.91 -4.68
C ARG A 184 8.53 -14.80 -3.93
N SER A 185 8.00 -13.60 -3.73
CA SER A 185 6.70 -13.44 -3.04
C SER A 185 5.49 -13.86 -3.90
N CYS A 186 5.68 -14.15 -5.19
CA CYS A 186 4.66 -14.73 -6.07
C CYS A 186 4.48 -16.24 -5.92
N SER A 187 5.22 -16.95 -5.07
CA SER A 187 5.22 -18.42 -5.04
C SER A 187 4.34 -19.05 -3.95
N SER A 188 3.59 -18.28 -3.17
CA SER A 188 2.69 -18.80 -2.13
C SER A 188 1.21 -18.87 -2.51
N THR A 189 0.86 -18.62 -3.78
CA THR A 189 -0.48 -18.95 -4.31
C THR A 189 -0.42 -20.34 -4.97
N PRO A 190 -1.42 -21.22 -4.72
CA PRO A 190 -1.43 -22.53 -5.36
C PRO A 190 -1.46 -22.39 -6.88
N ARG A 191 -0.65 -23.19 -7.56
CA ARG A 191 -0.47 -23.23 -9.02
C ARG A 191 -1.79 -23.29 -9.77
N SER A 192 -2.22 -22.17 -10.33
CA SER A 192 -3.03 -22.13 -11.55
C SER A 192 -2.72 -20.84 -12.29
N ALA A 193 -2.06 -20.97 -13.41
CA ALA A 193 -1.60 -19.98 -14.39
C ALA A 193 -0.11 -19.61 -14.26
N ALA A 194 0.66 -20.19 -15.17
CA ALA A 194 2.08 -19.97 -15.34
C ALA A 194 2.39 -18.53 -15.74
N CYS A 195 3.22 -17.87 -14.94
CA CYS A 195 3.89 -16.62 -15.34
C CYS A 195 5.21 -17.03 -16.06
N PRO A 196 5.44 -16.68 -17.33
CA PRO A 196 6.69 -16.99 -18.02
C PRO A 196 7.85 -16.15 -17.45
N PRO A 197 9.09 -16.68 -17.45
CA PRO A 197 10.25 -15.96 -16.94
C PRO A 197 10.56 -14.72 -17.79
N LEU A 198 10.99 -13.64 -17.14
CA LEU A 198 11.29 -12.31 -17.72
C LEU A 198 12.35 -12.30 -18.83
N SER A 199 13.08 -13.41 -19.03
CA SER A 199 14.11 -13.53 -20.08
C SER A 199 13.55 -13.72 -21.50
N ALA A 200 12.24 -13.97 -21.65
CA ALA A 200 11.62 -14.22 -22.96
C ALA A 200 11.02 -12.95 -23.60
N ALA A 201 10.99 -11.82 -22.90
CA ALA A 201 10.33 -10.61 -23.38
C ALA A 201 11.21 -9.68 -24.23
N LEU A 202 12.51 -9.97 -24.38
CA LEU A 202 13.46 -9.08 -25.07
C LEU A 202 13.80 -9.50 -26.51
N SER A 203 13.16 -10.56 -27.08
CA SER A 203 13.48 -11.05 -28.43
C SER A 203 12.31 -11.15 -29.41
N ALA A 204 11.14 -10.56 -29.12
CA ALA A 204 10.03 -10.56 -30.05
C ALA A 204 9.91 -9.20 -30.76
N THR A 205 10.59 -9.06 -31.89
CA THR A 205 10.33 -8.02 -32.89
C THR A 205 8.99 -8.31 -33.56
N PRO A 206 8.01 -7.40 -33.64
CA PRO A 206 6.76 -7.69 -34.32
C PRO A 206 6.97 -7.67 -35.84
N GLN A 207 6.93 -8.83 -36.46
CA GLN A 207 6.78 -8.94 -37.92
C GLN A 207 5.37 -8.47 -38.30
N ARG A 208 5.30 -7.32 -38.99
CA ARG A 208 4.10 -6.85 -39.69
C ARG A 208 3.80 -7.80 -40.84
N THR A 209 2.85 -8.69 -40.70
CA THR A 209 2.22 -9.39 -41.82
C THR A 209 1.12 -8.49 -42.42
N ARG A 210 1.30 -8.07 -43.68
CA ARG A 210 0.27 -7.42 -44.49
C ARG A 210 -0.82 -8.42 -44.84
N PRO A 211 -2.12 -8.07 -44.79
CA PRO A 211 -3.17 -8.94 -45.31
C PRO A 211 -3.16 -8.94 -46.85
N PRO A 212 -3.56 -10.02 -47.51
CA PRO A 212 -3.62 -10.11 -48.97
C PRO A 212 -4.77 -9.28 -49.54
N VAL A 213 -4.48 -8.55 -50.60
CA VAL A 213 -5.45 -7.80 -51.39
C VAL A 213 -6.28 -8.80 -52.17
N SER A 214 -7.56 -8.97 -51.84
CA SER A 214 -8.54 -9.72 -52.60
C SER A 214 -9.12 -8.81 -53.67
N ALA A 215 -8.84 -9.15 -54.92
CA ALA A 215 -9.49 -8.59 -56.07
C ALA A 215 -10.93 -9.11 -56.17
N ALA A 216 -11.92 -8.25 -56.10
CA ALA A 216 -13.29 -8.56 -56.52
C ALA A 216 -13.55 -7.95 -57.83
N ARG A 217 -13.80 -8.83 -58.81
CA ARG A 217 -14.34 -8.51 -60.16
C ARG A 217 -15.86 -8.64 -60.13
N THR A 218 -16.52 -7.60 -60.64
CA THR A 218 -17.66 -7.56 -61.59
C THR A 218 -18.89 -8.49 -61.37
N LEU A 219 -20.03 -7.98 -61.11
CA LEU A 219 -21.15 -7.70 -62.03
C LEU A 219 -22.14 -6.72 -61.38
#